data_1f9304ccddce61c2036abbeec1e5deeb
#
_entry.id   1f9304ccddce61c2036abbeec1e5deeb
#
_cell.length_a   1.000
_cell.length_b   1.000
_cell.length_c   1.000
_cell.angle_alpha   90.00
_cell.angle_beta   90.00
_cell.angle_gamma   90.00
#
_symmetry.space_group_name_H-M   'P 1'
#
loop_
_entity.id
_entity.type
_entity.pdbx_description
1 polymer ?
#
loop_
_entity_poly.entity_id
_entity_poly.type
_entity_poly.pdbx_seq_one_letter_code
_entity_poly.pdbx_strand_id
1 'polypeptide(L)'
;MSDFTRTPTTVSNIGVVMFAVTDQDEALAFYTGKLGFEVRSDTRFGENDDMRWLEVAPPGSLARLALNPPMGGEPGGGSIGVETPDVLGEHARLSAVGGIDLDPEPMRTPGAPLMFMLRDPDGNMVVVVEAPPAA
;
A
#
# COMPACT_ATOMS: atom_id res chain seq x y z
N MET A 1 -6.96 -7.62 30.56
CA MET A 1 -7.70 -6.59 29.84
C MET A 1 -7.27 -5.21 30.28
N SER A 2 -7.14 -4.34 29.34
CA SER A 2 -6.69 -2.99 29.59
C SER A 2 -7.83 -2.13 30.13
N ASP A 3 -7.53 -1.30 31.09
CA ASP A 3 -8.49 -0.44 31.78
C ASP A 3 -8.41 1.02 31.32
N PHE A 4 -7.98 1.26 30.11
CA PHE A 4 -7.89 2.63 29.64
C PHE A 4 -9.26 3.14 29.19
N THR A 5 -9.48 4.42 29.35
CA THR A 5 -10.69 5.10 28.89
C THR A 5 -10.37 5.86 27.61
N ARG A 6 -11.22 5.68 26.61
CA ARG A 6 -11.05 6.39 25.35
C ARG A 6 -11.59 7.82 25.47
N THR A 7 -10.84 8.76 24.91
CA THR A 7 -11.33 10.12 24.72
C THR A 7 -12.30 10.14 23.54
N PRO A 8 -13.45 10.81 23.65
CA PRO A 8 -14.35 10.92 22.51
C PRO A 8 -13.69 11.60 21.32
N THR A 9 -14.05 11.15 20.13
CA THR A 9 -13.52 11.72 18.89
C THR A 9 -14.58 11.66 17.80
N THR A 10 -14.53 12.61 16.86
CA THR A 10 -15.35 12.60 15.66
C THR A 10 -14.65 11.89 14.51
N VAL A 11 -13.36 11.54 14.66
CA VAL A 11 -12.64 10.77 13.65
C VAL A 11 -13.20 9.37 13.60
N SER A 12 -13.62 8.92 12.43
CA SER A 12 -14.39 7.68 12.29
C SER A 12 -13.70 6.61 11.46
N ASN A 13 -12.63 6.92 10.74
CA ASN A 13 -12.11 6.02 9.74
C ASN A 13 -10.66 6.32 9.40
N ILE A 14 -9.89 5.28 9.09
CA ILE A 14 -8.59 5.43 8.45
C ILE A 14 -8.87 5.36 6.95
N GLY A 15 -8.96 6.53 6.30
CA GLY A 15 -9.41 6.62 4.92
C GLY A 15 -8.29 6.58 3.90
N VAL A 16 -7.17 7.21 4.23
CA VAL A 16 -6.04 7.29 3.30
C VAL A 16 -4.74 7.13 4.07
N VAL A 17 -3.82 6.36 3.50
CA VAL A 17 -2.43 6.27 3.95
C VAL A 17 -1.55 6.83 2.84
N MET A 18 -0.36 7.32 3.17
CA MET A 18 0.43 8.08 2.21
C MET A 18 1.82 7.49 2.06
N PHE A 19 2.22 7.27 0.80
CA PHE A 19 3.61 7.01 0.45
C PHE A 19 4.18 8.22 -0.26
N ALA A 20 5.40 8.58 0.10
CA ALA A 20 6.13 9.62 -0.61
C ALA A 20 6.86 8.98 -1.79
N VAL A 21 6.65 9.52 -2.99
CA VAL A 21 7.22 8.99 -4.22
C VAL A 21 7.91 10.11 -4.99
N THR A 22 8.92 9.73 -5.79
CA THR A 22 9.66 10.68 -6.62
C THR A 22 8.86 11.04 -7.87
N ASP A 23 8.30 10.04 -8.53
CA ASP A 23 7.64 10.18 -9.83
C ASP A 23 6.27 9.51 -9.76
N GLN A 24 5.23 10.32 -9.81
CA GLN A 24 3.86 9.82 -9.68
C GLN A 24 3.44 8.93 -10.85
N ASP A 25 3.90 9.21 -12.06
CA ASP A 25 3.58 8.35 -13.21
C ASP A 25 4.26 6.99 -13.09
N GLU A 26 5.50 6.95 -12.63
CA GLU A 26 6.19 5.69 -12.39
C GLU A 26 5.51 4.90 -11.27
N ALA A 27 5.12 5.57 -10.19
CA ALA A 27 4.41 4.93 -9.09
C ALA A 27 3.05 4.39 -9.57
N LEU A 28 2.32 5.17 -10.35
CA LEU A 28 1.04 4.74 -10.90
C LEU A 28 1.20 3.48 -11.76
N ALA A 29 2.19 3.47 -12.65
CA ALA A 29 2.45 2.30 -13.48
C ALA A 29 2.79 1.06 -12.66
N PHE A 30 3.55 1.24 -11.58
CA PHE A 30 3.93 0.14 -10.70
C PHE A 30 2.70 -0.43 -9.97
N TYR A 31 1.94 0.43 -9.29
CA TYR A 31 0.81 -0.04 -8.47
C TYR A 31 -0.33 -0.59 -9.31
N THR A 32 -0.62 -0.01 -10.47
CA THR A 32 -1.68 -0.52 -11.33
C THR A 32 -1.20 -1.63 -12.25
N GLY A 33 -0.06 -1.46 -12.89
CA GLY A 33 0.42 -2.41 -13.91
C GLY A 33 1.03 -3.67 -13.33
N LYS A 34 1.67 -3.58 -12.16
CA LYS A 34 2.31 -4.74 -11.54
C LYS A 34 1.51 -5.29 -10.37
N LEU A 35 1.06 -4.44 -9.45
CA LEU A 35 0.34 -4.90 -8.28
C LEU A 35 -1.16 -5.13 -8.53
N GLY A 36 -1.71 -4.57 -9.60
CA GLY A 36 -3.13 -4.78 -9.91
C GLY A 36 -4.07 -3.87 -9.14
N PHE A 37 -3.54 -2.79 -8.57
CA PHE A 37 -4.38 -1.80 -7.88
C PHE A 37 -5.15 -0.98 -8.91
N GLU A 38 -6.24 -0.37 -8.48
CA GLU A 38 -7.03 0.52 -9.32
C GLU A 38 -6.85 1.97 -8.88
N VAL A 39 -7.00 2.91 -9.81
CA VAL A 39 -6.97 4.33 -9.52
C VAL A 39 -8.26 4.70 -8.79
N ARG A 40 -8.14 5.37 -7.65
CA ARG A 40 -9.28 5.89 -6.90
C ARG A 40 -9.46 7.38 -7.10
N SER A 41 -8.37 8.11 -7.28
CA SER A 41 -8.41 9.54 -7.54
C SER A 41 -7.13 9.95 -8.25
N ASP A 42 -7.26 10.83 -9.23
CA ASP A 42 -6.11 11.43 -9.93
C ASP A 42 -6.55 12.82 -10.34
N THR A 43 -6.30 13.80 -9.48
CA THR A 43 -6.81 15.14 -9.65
C THR A 43 -5.71 16.19 -9.55
N ARG A 44 -5.90 17.30 -10.24
CA ARG A 44 -5.00 18.44 -10.14
C ARG A 44 -5.56 19.44 -9.13
N PHE A 45 -4.67 20.13 -8.43
CA PHE A 45 -5.07 21.13 -7.45
C PHE A 45 -3.96 22.18 -7.32
N GLY A 46 -4.23 23.21 -6.51
CA GLY A 46 -3.34 24.35 -6.36
C GLY A 46 -3.77 25.48 -7.27
N GLU A 47 -3.18 26.66 -7.09
CA GLU A 47 -3.61 27.88 -7.80
C GLU A 47 -3.50 27.73 -9.32
N ASN A 48 -2.51 27.02 -9.82
CA ASN A 48 -2.24 26.85 -11.23
C ASN A 48 -2.40 25.40 -11.69
N ASP A 49 -3.11 24.57 -10.92
CA ASP A 49 -3.27 23.15 -11.20
C ASP A 49 -1.92 22.44 -11.37
N ASP A 50 -0.91 22.91 -10.66
CA ASP A 50 0.45 22.39 -10.77
C ASP A 50 0.74 21.25 -9.80
N MET A 51 -0.20 20.94 -8.91
CA MET A 51 -0.08 19.83 -7.97
C MET A 51 -1.02 18.71 -8.38
N ARG A 52 -0.66 17.49 -8.02
CA ARG A 52 -1.43 16.30 -8.37
C ARG A 52 -1.66 15.44 -7.13
N TRP A 53 -2.91 15.10 -6.88
CA TRP A 53 -3.30 14.18 -5.83
C TRP A 53 -3.64 12.84 -6.47
N LEU A 54 -2.86 11.80 -6.19
CA LEU A 54 -3.01 10.48 -6.80
C LEU A 54 -3.29 9.45 -5.72
N GLU A 55 -4.39 8.71 -5.87
CA GLU A 55 -4.74 7.62 -4.97
C GLU A 55 -4.98 6.34 -5.76
N VAL A 56 -4.49 5.24 -5.22
CA VAL A 56 -4.73 3.89 -5.74
C VAL A 56 -5.18 3.00 -4.58
N ALA A 57 -5.75 1.85 -4.89
CA ALA A 57 -6.09 0.85 -3.87
C ALA A 57 -6.35 -0.50 -4.53
N PRO A 58 -6.20 -1.59 -3.78
CA PRO A 58 -6.69 -2.89 -4.27
C PRO A 58 -8.19 -2.82 -4.52
N PRO A 59 -8.72 -3.53 -5.53
CA PRO A 59 -10.16 -3.57 -5.75
C PRO A 59 -10.90 -3.99 -4.47
N GLY A 60 -11.93 -3.25 -4.11
CA GLY A 60 -12.72 -3.53 -2.91
C GLY A 60 -12.17 -2.97 -1.61
N SER A 61 -10.98 -2.39 -1.59
CA SER A 61 -10.43 -1.79 -0.39
C SER A 61 -11.19 -0.52 -0.01
N LEU A 62 -11.45 -0.33 1.29
CA LEU A 62 -12.05 0.91 1.78
C LEU A 62 -10.99 1.99 1.97
N ALA A 63 -9.82 1.63 2.48
CA ALA A 63 -8.71 2.57 2.60
C ALA A 63 -8.04 2.76 1.24
N ARG A 64 -7.51 3.96 1.04
CA ARG A 64 -6.81 4.34 -0.19
C ARG A 64 -5.36 4.66 0.12
N LEU A 65 -4.51 4.48 -0.88
CA LEU A 65 -3.08 4.78 -0.78
C LEU A 65 -2.78 5.97 -1.68
N ALA A 66 -2.35 7.07 -1.07
CA ALA A 66 -1.93 8.25 -1.82
C ALA A 66 -0.46 8.11 -2.21
N LEU A 67 -0.15 8.44 -3.46
CA LEU A 67 1.18 8.38 -4.05
C LEU A 67 1.56 9.80 -4.46
N ASN A 68 2.09 10.57 -3.52
CA ASN A 68 2.37 11.98 -3.74
C ASN A 68 3.83 12.30 -3.41
N PRO A 69 4.37 13.41 -3.94
CA PRO A 69 5.71 13.84 -3.53
C PRO A 69 5.79 14.07 -2.04
N PRO A 70 6.96 13.90 -1.42
CA PRO A 70 7.09 14.13 0.02
C PRO A 70 6.79 15.58 0.38
N MET A 71 6.13 15.77 1.51
CA MET A 71 5.85 17.10 2.06
C MET A 71 7.04 17.64 2.87
N GLY A 72 8.15 16.96 2.81
CA GLY A 72 9.39 17.24 3.51
C GLY A 72 10.13 15.93 3.63
N GLY A 73 11.45 15.98 3.68
CA GLY A 73 12.27 14.77 3.74
C GLY A 73 12.38 14.08 2.38
N GLU A 74 12.76 12.83 2.40
CA GLU A 74 13.05 12.04 1.23
C GLU A 74 11.87 11.17 0.82
N PRO A 75 11.73 10.81 -0.47
CA PRO A 75 10.78 9.78 -0.89
C PRO A 75 11.12 8.44 -0.26
N GLY A 76 10.12 7.57 -0.18
CA GLY A 76 10.28 6.23 0.38
C GLY A 76 10.14 6.20 1.89
N GLY A 77 10.48 5.07 2.49
CA GLY A 77 10.47 4.89 3.93
C GLY A 77 9.11 4.53 4.52
N GLY A 78 8.07 4.46 3.72
CA GLY A 78 6.74 4.08 4.19
C GLY A 78 6.56 2.56 4.20
N SER A 79 5.51 2.11 4.88
CA SER A 79 5.17 0.69 4.95
C SER A 79 3.66 0.56 5.10
N ILE A 80 3.06 -0.34 4.31
CA ILE A 80 1.64 -0.70 4.46
C ILE A 80 1.49 -2.20 4.45
N GLY A 81 0.42 -2.69 5.06
CA GLY A 81 0.02 -4.09 4.97
C GLY A 81 -1.20 -4.23 4.09
N VAL A 82 -1.17 -5.17 3.16
CA VAL A 82 -2.32 -5.55 2.34
C VAL A 82 -2.61 -7.02 2.56
N GLU A 83 -3.85 -7.41 2.37
CA GLU A 83 -4.30 -8.75 2.69
C GLU A 83 -4.74 -9.52 1.46
N THR A 84 -4.45 -10.82 1.44
CA THR A 84 -4.91 -11.72 0.40
C THR A 84 -5.29 -13.07 1.02
N PRO A 85 -6.32 -13.74 0.51
CA PRO A 85 -6.61 -15.10 0.96
C PRO A 85 -5.64 -16.13 0.42
N ASP A 86 -4.74 -15.76 -0.50
CA ASP A 86 -3.82 -16.69 -1.17
C ASP A 86 -2.44 -16.06 -1.33
N VAL A 87 -1.67 -16.06 -0.25
CA VAL A 87 -0.31 -15.48 -0.23
C VAL A 87 0.60 -16.18 -1.22
N LEU A 88 0.55 -17.52 -1.28
CA LEU A 88 1.43 -18.26 -2.19
C LEU A 88 1.10 -17.97 -3.66
N GLY A 89 -0.17 -17.90 -3.99
CA GLY A 89 -0.61 -17.57 -5.35
C GLY A 89 -0.24 -16.14 -5.74
N GLU A 90 -0.40 -15.20 -4.83
CA GLU A 90 -0.04 -13.81 -5.11
C GLU A 90 1.47 -13.66 -5.29
N HIS A 91 2.27 -14.34 -4.46
CA HIS A 91 3.71 -14.33 -4.63
C HIS A 91 4.14 -14.90 -5.98
N ALA A 92 3.53 -16.02 -6.39
CA ALA A 92 3.80 -16.63 -7.68
C ALA A 92 3.43 -15.69 -8.84
N ARG A 93 2.28 -15.02 -8.72
CA ARG A 93 1.83 -14.05 -9.73
C ARG A 93 2.83 -12.91 -9.89
N LEU A 94 3.25 -12.30 -8.79
CA LEU A 94 4.19 -11.18 -8.81
C LEU A 94 5.57 -11.60 -9.29
N SER A 95 6.01 -12.81 -8.94
CA SER A 95 7.26 -13.37 -9.46
C SER A 95 7.22 -13.49 -10.98
N ALA A 96 6.08 -13.91 -11.53
CA ALA A 96 5.91 -14.05 -12.97
C ALA A 96 5.86 -12.69 -13.69
N VAL A 97 5.26 -11.68 -13.06
CA VAL A 97 5.26 -10.31 -13.61
C VAL A 97 6.70 -9.81 -13.78
N GLY A 98 7.54 -10.04 -12.78
CA GLY A 98 8.94 -9.65 -12.82
C GLY A 98 9.18 -8.15 -12.63
N GLY A 99 10.45 -7.80 -12.43
CA GLY A 99 10.84 -6.41 -12.27
C GLY A 99 10.41 -5.78 -10.96
N ILE A 100 10.12 -6.58 -9.95
CA ILE A 100 9.70 -6.13 -8.63
C ILE A 100 10.77 -6.56 -7.62
N ASP A 101 11.14 -5.65 -6.72
CA ASP A 101 12.00 -5.99 -5.59
C ASP A 101 11.15 -6.79 -4.58
N LEU A 102 11.18 -8.09 -4.72
CA LEU A 102 10.27 -9.03 -4.07
C LEU A 102 11.08 -10.03 -3.25
N ASP A 103 10.62 -10.31 -2.03
CA ASP A 103 11.22 -11.38 -1.24
C ASP A 103 11.20 -12.68 -2.04
N PRO A 104 12.26 -13.51 -1.95
CA PRO A 104 12.34 -14.73 -2.78
C PRO A 104 11.26 -15.76 -2.47
N GLU A 105 10.74 -15.76 -1.24
CA GLU A 105 9.67 -16.68 -0.86
C GLU A 105 8.89 -16.11 0.33
N PRO A 106 7.62 -16.51 0.49
CA PRO A 106 6.86 -16.14 1.67
C PRO A 106 7.47 -16.71 2.95
N MET A 107 7.24 -16.00 4.05
CA MET A 107 7.81 -16.31 5.35
C MET A 107 6.69 -16.69 6.32
N ARG A 108 6.90 -17.82 7.03
CA ARG A 108 5.98 -18.22 8.09
C ARG A 108 6.73 -18.19 9.42
N THR A 109 6.22 -17.41 10.34
CA THR A 109 6.76 -17.30 11.69
C THR A 109 5.69 -17.80 12.65
N PRO A 110 6.03 -18.65 13.62
CA PRO A 110 5.06 -19.14 14.59
C PRO A 110 4.29 -17.99 15.25
N GLY A 111 2.97 -18.07 15.26
CA GLY A 111 2.11 -17.05 15.84
C GLY A 111 1.84 -15.85 14.93
N ALA A 112 2.42 -15.80 13.74
CA ALA A 112 2.20 -14.73 12.77
C ALA A 112 1.57 -15.28 11.49
N PRO A 113 0.85 -14.43 10.72
CA PRO A 113 0.31 -14.88 9.44
C PRO A 113 1.43 -15.11 8.42
N LEU A 114 1.15 -15.94 7.43
CA LEU A 114 2.02 -16.09 6.27
C LEU A 114 2.09 -14.75 5.55
N MET A 115 3.29 -14.33 5.15
CA MET A 115 3.48 -13.03 4.51
C MET A 115 4.73 -12.99 3.65
N PHE A 116 4.80 -12.00 2.78
CA PHE A 116 6.04 -11.63 2.10
C PHE A 116 6.05 -10.12 1.91
N MET A 117 7.20 -9.58 1.56
CA MET A 117 7.37 -8.14 1.39
C MET A 117 7.86 -7.85 -0.02
N LEU A 118 7.48 -6.70 -0.51
CA LEU A 118 8.03 -6.14 -1.74
C LEU A 118 8.26 -4.64 -1.52
N ARG A 119 9.04 -4.04 -2.41
CA ARG A 119 9.36 -2.62 -2.35
C ARG A 119 8.97 -1.98 -3.67
N ASP A 120 8.42 -0.78 -3.57
CA ASP A 120 8.11 0.00 -4.76
C ASP A 120 9.38 0.68 -5.29
N PRO A 121 9.31 1.42 -6.42
CA PRO A 121 10.51 2.05 -6.98
C PRO A 121 11.22 3.03 -6.05
N ASP A 122 10.53 3.58 -5.05
CA ASP A 122 11.12 4.50 -4.08
C ASP A 122 11.55 3.81 -2.79
N GLY A 123 11.37 2.50 -2.68
CA GLY A 123 11.72 1.77 -1.48
C GLY A 123 10.62 1.73 -0.42
N ASN A 124 9.42 2.20 -0.72
CA ASN A 124 8.28 2.01 0.17
C ASN A 124 7.94 0.52 0.21
N MET A 125 7.63 0.01 1.39
CA MET A 125 7.42 -1.41 1.60
C MET A 125 5.94 -1.76 1.59
N VAL A 126 5.59 -2.79 0.82
CA VAL A 126 4.26 -3.39 0.85
C VAL A 126 4.39 -4.78 1.44
N VAL A 127 3.75 -5.00 2.58
CA VAL A 127 3.72 -6.30 3.24
C VAL A 127 2.43 -6.99 2.83
N VAL A 128 2.54 -8.13 2.17
CA VAL A 128 1.38 -8.90 1.73
C VAL A 128 1.17 -10.01 2.75
N VAL A 129 0.04 -9.96 3.45
CA VAL A 129 -0.25 -10.87 4.54
C VAL A 129 -1.48 -11.70 4.24
N GLU A 130 -1.53 -12.87 4.83
CA GLU A 130 -2.70 -13.75 4.77
C GLU A 130 -3.87 -13.05 5.47
N ALA A 131 -4.99 -12.96 4.76
CA ALA A 131 -6.20 -12.39 5.33
C ALA A 131 -6.66 -13.23 6.52
N PRO A 132 -7.21 -12.60 7.59
CA PRO A 132 -7.75 -13.39 8.70
C PRO A 132 -8.90 -14.26 8.22
N PRO A 133 -9.14 -15.41 8.88
CA PRO A 133 -10.27 -16.24 8.52
C PRO A 133 -11.60 -15.48 8.69
N ALA A 134 -12.57 -15.81 7.85
CA ALA A 134 -13.90 -15.21 7.96
C ALA A 134 -14.52 -15.55 9.31
N ALA A 135 -15.17 -14.57 9.94
CA ALA A 135 -15.82 -14.75 11.22
C ALA A 135 -17.12 -15.58 11.08
#